data_b1fe147a7cd7cf976d79050a9080b3e3
#
_entry.id   b1fe147a7cd7cf976d79050a9080b3e3
#
_cell.length_a   1.000
_cell.length_b   1.000
_cell.length_c   1.000
_cell.angle_alpha   90.00
_cell.angle_beta   90.00
_cell.angle_gamma   90.00
#
_symmetry.space_group_name_H-M   'P 1'
#
loop_
_entity.id
_entity.type
_entity.pdbx_description
1 polymer ?
#
loop_
_entity_poly.entity_id
_entity_poly.type
_entity_poly.pdbx_seq_one_letter_code
_entity_poly.pdbx_strand_id
1 'polypeptide(L)'
;NNTVLLATVCAAKDANPGVDFMPLQVEYKEKYSAFGRFPGGFTKREGKASDYEILTSRLVDRALRPLFPDNYHAEVYVNIILFSADGEDLPDALAGLAASAALAVSDIPFNGPISEVRVARTDGKYIVNPTSAELEKADIDIMVAATIDNIMMVEGEMNEVQESEMLEAIKVAHEAIKVQCKAQLELSEACGKLVKREYCHEVNDDELRKDVHDKCYAKAYAVATSGSGKHERSEAFEKIVEEYKAQFSEEELTDEKLEMIGRYYHDVEKEAMRRAILDEGKRLDGRKTTEIRPIWIETDCLPGPHGSAIFTRGETQSLSTVTLGTKSDEKMIDDVLNHGYERFLLHYNFPPFSTGEAKATRGVGRREIGHGNLAHRALKRMIPDNYPYVVRVISDILESNGSSSMATVCAGTLA
;
A
#
# COMPACT_ATOMS: atom_id res chain seq x y z
N ASN A 1 -2.71 10.92 -28.58
CA ASN A 1 -2.22 9.67 -28.04
C ASN A 1 -3.28 8.59 -28.17
N ASN A 2 -2.85 7.35 -28.36
CA ASN A 2 -3.73 6.22 -28.67
C ASN A 2 -4.03 5.36 -27.43
N THR A 3 -3.56 5.74 -26.24
CA THR A 3 -3.85 5.06 -24.99
C THR A 3 -5.22 5.47 -24.46
N VAL A 4 -6.12 4.51 -24.28
CA VAL A 4 -7.50 4.71 -23.85
C VAL A 4 -7.82 3.83 -22.65
N LEU A 5 -8.18 4.47 -21.54
CA LEU A 5 -8.64 3.82 -20.30
C LEU A 5 -10.14 4.09 -20.09
N LEU A 6 -10.88 3.06 -19.71
CA LEU A 6 -12.21 3.20 -19.12
C LEU A 6 -12.10 3.04 -17.62
N ALA A 7 -12.51 4.05 -16.85
CA ALA A 7 -12.69 3.93 -15.41
C ALA A 7 -14.18 3.98 -15.05
N THR A 8 -14.60 3.08 -14.19
CA THR A 8 -15.96 3.02 -13.64
C THR A 8 -15.92 2.95 -12.12
N VAL A 9 -16.89 3.58 -11.47
CA VAL A 9 -17.05 3.52 -10.02
C VAL A 9 -18.48 3.14 -9.69
N CYS A 10 -18.62 2.21 -8.75
CA CYS A 10 -19.90 1.78 -8.20
C CYS A 10 -19.78 1.75 -6.67
N ALA A 11 -20.81 2.22 -5.99
CA ALA A 11 -20.89 2.12 -4.54
C ALA A 11 -22.23 1.51 -4.12
N ALA A 12 -22.24 0.73 -3.05
CA ALA A 12 -23.45 0.30 -2.39
C ALA A 12 -24.25 1.54 -1.90
N LYS A 13 -25.56 1.38 -1.70
CA LYS A 13 -26.40 2.47 -1.19
C LYS A 13 -26.12 2.74 0.27
N ASP A 14 -25.95 1.66 1.05
CA ASP A 14 -25.78 1.70 2.50
C ASP A 14 -24.59 0.81 2.89
N ALA A 15 -24.09 0.98 4.10
CA ALA A 15 -23.09 0.10 4.69
C ALA A 15 -23.71 -1.26 5.07
N ASN A 16 -22.91 -2.32 5.00
CA ASN A 16 -23.33 -3.62 5.55
C ASN A 16 -23.30 -3.56 7.08
N PRO A 17 -24.26 -4.22 7.78
CA PRO A 17 -24.27 -4.24 9.24
C PRO A 17 -22.95 -4.74 9.84
N GLY A 18 -22.45 -4.07 10.87
CA GLY A 18 -21.23 -4.45 11.58
C GLY A 18 -19.92 -4.14 10.84
N VAL A 19 -19.96 -3.35 9.77
CA VAL A 19 -18.75 -2.87 9.07
C VAL A 19 -18.40 -1.49 9.58
N ASP A 20 -17.21 -1.37 10.16
CA ASP A 20 -16.64 -0.15 10.76
C ASP A 20 -15.51 0.49 9.92
N PHE A 21 -15.35 0.06 8.67
CA PHE A 21 -14.37 0.58 7.73
C PHE A 21 -14.98 0.70 6.33
N MET A 22 -14.35 1.43 5.43
CA MET A 22 -14.76 1.53 4.02
C MET A 22 -14.15 0.39 3.19
N PRO A 23 -14.97 -0.56 2.70
CA PRO A 23 -14.51 -1.63 1.82
C PRO A 23 -14.28 -1.11 0.39
N LEU A 24 -13.07 -0.60 0.14
CA LEU A 24 -12.65 -0.17 -1.20
C LEU A 24 -11.97 -1.33 -1.94
N GLN A 25 -12.42 -1.60 -3.14
CA GLN A 25 -11.76 -2.49 -4.07
C GLN A 25 -11.42 -1.74 -5.36
N VAL A 26 -10.13 -1.69 -5.69
CA VAL A 26 -9.63 -1.13 -6.94
C VAL A 26 -9.09 -2.27 -7.79
N GLU A 27 -9.51 -2.32 -9.05
CA GLU A 27 -9.02 -3.27 -10.05
C GLU A 27 -8.56 -2.51 -11.30
N TYR A 28 -7.34 -2.79 -11.71
CA TYR A 28 -6.78 -2.39 -12.98
C TYR A 28 -6.60 -3.63 -13.86
N LYS A 29 -7.04 -3.57 -15.09
CA LYS A 29 -6.95 -4.68 -16.05
C LYS A 29 -6.50 -4.21 -17.42
N GLU A 30 -5.60 -4.99 -18.00
CA GLU A 30 -5.18 -4.84 -19.38
C GLU A 30 -5.78 -5.93 -20.26
N LYS A 31 -6.39 -5.54 -21.37
CA LYS A 31 -6.87 -6.50 -22.35
C LYS A 31 -5.81 -6.67 -23.43
N TYR A 32 -5.49 -7.89 -23.81
CA TYR A 32 -4.58 -8.17 -24.93
C TYR A 32 -5.06 -7.56 -26.24
N SER A 33 -6.38 -7.45 -26.42
CA SER A 33 -6.99 -6.76 -27.56
C SER A 33 -6.63 -5.27 -27.63
N ALA A 34 -6.29 -4.62 -26.51
CA ALA A 34 -5.87 -3.22 -26.47
C ALA A 34 -4.59 -2.95 -27.27
N PHE A 35 -3.77 -3.99 -27.44
CA PHE A 35 -2.52 -3.96 -28.21
C PHE A 35 -2.55 -4.88 -29.43
N GLY A 36 -3.76 -5.28 -29.87
CA GLY A 36 -3.95 -6.15 -31.04
C GLY A 36 -3.38 -7.55 -30.91
N ARG A 37 -3.28 -8.09 -29.68
CA ARG A 37 -2.64 -9.37 -29.37
C ARG A 37 -3.64 -10.39 -28.81
N PHE A 38 -3.24 -11.66 -28.86
CA PHE A 38 -3.94 -12.75 -28.18
C PHE A 38 -3.24 -13.07 -26.86
N PRO A 39 -4.00 -13.38 -25.78
CA PRO A 39 -3.42 -13.93 -24.58
C PRO A 39 -2.65 -15.22 -24.86
N GLY A 40 -1.55 -15.43 -24.15
CA GLY A 40 -0.79 -16.68 -24.11
C GLY A 40 -1.67 -17.88 -23.76
N GLY A 41 -1.36 -18.83 -23.04
CA GLY A 41 -2.17 -19.88 -22.46
C GLY A 41 -3.08 -20.65 -23.42
N PHE A 42 -3.66 -21.74 -22.94
CA PHE A 42 -4.45 -22.66 -23.75
C PHE A 42 -5.84 -22.08 -24.13
N THR A 43 -6.50 -21.41 -23.20
CA THR A 43 -7.89 -20.90 -23.41
C THR A 43 -7.94 -19.62 -24.24
N LYS A 44 -6.81 -19.00 -24.53
CA LYS A 44 -6.73 -17.71 -25.23
C LYS A 44 -7.65 -16.63 -24.63
N ARG A 45 -7.75 -16.62 -23.31
CA ARG A 45 -8.56 -15.70 -22.53
C ARG A 45 -7.75 -15.14 -21.36
N GLU A 46 -7.97 -13.87 -21.03
CA GLU A 46 -7.43 -13.25 -19.83
C GLU A 46 -7.84 -14.05 -18.59
N GLY A 47 -6.86 -14.38 -17.75
CA GLY A 47 -7.04 -15.19 -16.55
C GLY A 47 -6.93 -14.37 -15.28
N LYS A 48 -6.04 -14.82 -14.38
CA LYS A 48 -5.71 -14.07 -13.17
C LYS A 48 -4.99 -12.79 -13.53
N ALA A 49 -5.19 -11.74 -12.71
CA ALA A 49 -4.45 -10.51 -12.86
C ALA A 49 -2.93 -10.77 -12.78
N SER A 50 -2.17 -10.12 -13.64
CA SER A 50 -0.71 -10.13 -13.61
C SER A 50 -0.19 -9.37 -12.37
N ASP A 51 1.08 -9.59 -12.02
CA ASP A 51 1.73 -8.83 -10.94
C ASP A 51 1.68 -7.32 -11.23
N TYR A 52 1.87 -6.93 -12.49
CA TYR A 52 1.79 -5.53 -12.92
C TYR A 52 0.39 -4.93 -12.72
N GLU A 53 -0.67 -5.64 -13.11
CA GLU A 53 -2.05 -5.20 -12.89
C GLU A 53 -2.38 -5.05 -11.40
N ILE A 54 -1.86 -5.97 -10.57
CA ILE A 54 -2.03 -5.90 -9.11
C ILE A 54 -1.28 -4.71 -8.53
N LEU A 55 -0.05 -4.46 -8.97
CA LEU A 55 0.75 -3.32 -8.51
C LEU A 55 0.11 -2.00 -8.86
N THR A 56 -0.34 -1.81 -10.11
CA THR A 56 -1.07 -0.61 -10.54
C THR A 56 -2.36 -0.42 -9.73
N SER A 57 -3.14 -1.49 -9.52
CA SER A 57 -4.33 -1.42 -8.65
C SER A 57 -4.02 -0.94 -7.25
N ARG A 58 -2.88 -1.36 -6.69
CA ARG A 58 -2.43 -0.99 -5.34
C ARG A 58 -1.97 0.46 -5.24
N LEU A 59 -1.33 0.99 -6.28
CA LEU A 59 -0.93 2.40 -6.34
C LEU A 59 -2.17 3.30 -6.30
N VAL A 60 -3.15 3.00 -7.15
CA VAL A 60 -4.42 3.73 -7.20
C VAL A 60 -5.22 3.61 -5.90
N ASP A 61 -5.33 2.41 -5.30
CA ASP A 61 -5.99 2.20 -4.00
C ASP A 61 -5.36 3.08 -2.90
N ARG A 62 -4.03 3.08 -2.80
CA ARG A 62 -3.30 3.87 -1.81
C ARG A 62 -3.48 5.37 -1.98
N ALA A 63 -3.66 5.84 -3.21
CA ALA A 63 -3.90 7.23 -3.52
C ALA A 63 -5.33 7.67 -3.21
N LEU A 64 -6.32 6.82 -3.50
CA LEU A 64 -7.74 7.15 -3.35
C LEU A 64 -8.25 6.95 -1.91
N ARG A 65 -7.87 5.85 -1.26
CA ARG A 65 -8.42 5.42 0.03
C ARG A 65 -8.42 6.49 1.11
N PRO A 66 -7.35 7.29 1.34
CA PRO A 66 -7.33 8.29 2.39
C PRO A 66 -8.26 9.48 2.17
N LEU A 67 -8.86 9.61 0.98
CA LEU A 67 -9.73 10.72 0.61
C LEU A 67 -11.22 10.40 0.75
N PHE A 68 -11.57 9.17 1.08
CA PHE A 68 -12.93 8.86 1.52
C PHE A 68 -13.11 9.30 2.97
N PRO A 69 -14.30 9.81 3.34
CA PRO A 69 -14.59 10.14 4.74
C PRO A 69 -14.46 8.90 5.64
N ASP A 70 -13.87 9.06 6.82
CA ASP A 70 -13.65 7.96 7.77
C ASP A 70 -14.95 7.26 8.19
N ASN A 71 -16.07 8.00 8.24
CA ASN A 71 -17.40 7.52 8.58
C ASN A 71 -18.22 7.01 7.37
N TYR A 72 -17.59 6.81 6.19
CA TYR A 72 -18.25 6.27 5.01
C TYR A 72 -17.90 4.77 4.88
N HIS A 73 -18.85 3.88 5.18
CA HIS A 73 -18.62 2.43 5.26
C HIS A 73 -19.28 1.61 4.15
N ALA A 74 -19.89 2.25 3.15
CA ALA A 74 -20.44 1.53 2.00
C ALA A 74 -19.34 0.95 1.11
N GLU A 75 -19.57 -0.23 0.54
CA GLU A 75 -18.64 -0.86 -0.42
C GLU A 75 -18.47 0.02 -1.66
N VAL A 76 -17.23 0.22 -2.09
CA VAL A 76 -16.87 0.96 -3.31
C VAL A 76 -16.00 0.10 -4.21
N TYR A 77 -16.39 -0.03 -5.47
CA TYR A 77 -15.65 -0.72 -6.52
C TYR A 77 -15.20 0.28 -7.58
N VAL A 78 -13.90 0.33 -7.81
CA VAL A 78 -13.27 1.13 -8.87
C VAL A 78 -12.64 0.17 -9.86
N ASN A 79 -13.11 0.18 -11.11
CA ASN A 79 -12.56 -0.66 -12.16
C ASN A 79 -11.95 0.22 -13.24
N ILE A 80 -10.71 -0.07 -13.60
CA ILE A 80 -9.95 0.63 -14.63
C ILE A 80 -9.53 -0.41 -15.66
N ILE A 81 -9.89 -0.20 -16.91
CA ILE A 81 -9.66 -1.16 -17.99
C ILE A 81 -8.95 -0.47 -19.14
N LEU A 82 -7.81 -1.01 -19.56
CA LEU A 82 -7.10 -0.59 -20.76
C LEU A 82 -7.81 -1.14 -22.01
N PHE A 83 -8.28 -0.23 -22.89
CA PHE A 83 -8.98 -0.56 -24.14
C PHE A 83 -8.14 -0.32 -25.39
N SER A 84 -7.13 0.55 -25.32
CA SER A 84 -6.19 0.80 -26.40
C SER A 84 -4.85 1.23 -25.83
N ALA A 85 -3.77 0.81 -26.45
CA ALA A 85 -2.40 1.24 -26.14
C ALA A 85 -1.56 1.25 -27.42
N ASP A 86 -0.64 2.21 -27.51
CA ASP A 86 0.32 2.30 -28.62
C ASP A 86 1.71 1.79 -28.26
N GLY A 87 1.94 1.48 -26.98
CA GLY A 87 3.22 1.01 -26.46
C GLY A 87 4.22 2.14 -26.13
N GLU A 88 3.86 3.38 -26.38
CA GLU A 88 4.67 4.56 -26.05
C GLU A 88 4.25 5.15 -24.70
N ASP A 89 2.94 5.47 -24.55
CA ASP A 89 2.39 6.02 -23.32
C ASP A 89 2.07 4.92 -22.33
N LEU A 90 2.65 4.99 -21.14
CA LEU A 90 2.45 4.00 -20.07
C LEU A 90 1.10 4.18 -19.39
N PRO A 91 0.19 3.20 -19.47
CA PRO A 91 -1.19 3.36 -18.97
C PRO A 91 -1.30 3.39 -17.45
N ASP A 92 -0.34 2.84 -16.72
CA ASP A 92 -0.30 2.86 -15.25
C ASP A 92 -0.23 4.30 -14.70
N ALA A 93 0.53 5.18 -15.36
CA ALA A 93 0.61 6.59 -15.01
C ALA A 93 -0.70 7.37 -15.21
N LEU A 94 -1.65 6.81 -15.94
CA LEU A 94 -2.96 7.41 -16.21
C LEU A 94 -4.10 6.79 -15.39
N ALA A 95 -3.83 5.66 -14.72
CA ALA A 95 -4.85 4.89 -14.01
C ALA A 95 -5.45 5.68 -12.84
N GLY A 96 -4.61 6.36 -12.04
CA GLY A 96 -5.06 7.19 -10.92
C GLY A 96 -5.91 8.38 -11.38
N LEU A 97 -5.51 9.06 -12.45
CA LEU A 97 -6.29 10.14 -13.06
C LEU A 97 -7.67 9.64 -13.52
N ALA A 98 -7.71 8.51 -14.24
CA ALA A 98 -8.97 7.96 -14.76
C ALA A 98 -9.93 7.55 -13.61
N ALA A 99 -9.42 6.90 -12.57
CA ALA A 99 -10.19 6.52 -11.40
C ALA A 99 -10.74 7.73 -10.63
N SER A 100 -9.90 8.74 -10.41
CA SER A 100 -10.30 9.98 -9.72
C SER A 100 -11.31 10.78 -10.52
N ALA A 101 -11.16 10.87 -11.84
CA ALA A 101 -12.14 11.53 -12.72
C ALA A 101 -13.51 10.83 -12.66
N ALA A 102 -13.55 9.50 -12.62
CA ALA A 102 -14.80 8.75 -12.45
C ALA A 102 -15.47 9.04 -11.09
N LEU A 103 -14.69 9.13 -10.00
CA LEU A 103 -15.20 9.55 -8.69
C LEU A 103 -15.67 11.00 -8.68
N ALA A 104 -14.95 11.90 -9.35
CA ALA A 104 -15.29 13.32 -9.44
C ALA A 104 -16.67 13.56 -10.06
N VAL A 105 -17.01 12.81 -11.12
CA VAL A 105 -18.31 12.89 -11.80
C VAL A 105 -19.41 11.98 -11.20
N SER A 106 -19.11 11.27 -10.11
CA SER A 106 -20.08 10.47 -9.34
C SER A 106 -20.68 11.26 -8.20
N ASP A 107 -21.71 10.72 -7.56
CA ASP A 107 -22.26 11.24 -6.30
C ASP A 107 -21.63 10.62 -5.04
N ILE A 108 -20.62 9.77 -5.20
CA ILE A 108 -19.93 9.10 -4.08
C ILE A 108 -19.17 10.12 -3.25
N PRO A 109 -19.27 10.10 -1.90
CA PRO A 109 -18.49 10.96 -1.03
C PRO A 109 -16.98 10.73 -1.21
N PHE A 110 -16.27 11.77 -1.64
CA PHE A 110 -14.85 11.71 -1.94
C PHE A 110 -14.22 13.10 -1.85
N ASN A 111 -13.20 13.26 -1.02
CA ASN A 111 -12.52 14.53 -0.73
C ASN A 111 -11.36 14.82 -1.72
N GLY A 112 -11.44 14.25 -2.93
CA GLY A 112 -10.52 14.56 -4.03
C GLY A 112 -10.90 15.85 -4.76
N PRO A 113 -10.36 16.05 -5.99
CA PRO A 113 -9.71 15.02 -6.80
C PRO A 113 -8.25 14.75 -6.42
N ILE A 114 -7.76 13.61 -6.87
CA ILE A 114 -6.33 13.30 -6.96
C ILE A 114 -5.91 13.15 -8.42
N SER A 115 -4.62 13.19 -8.67
CA SER A 115 -4.06 12.60 -9.86
C SER A 115 -2.76 11.88 -9.57
N GLU A 116 -2.32 11.11 -10.54
CA GLU A 116 -1.11 10.32 -10.52
C GLU A 116 -0.30 10.59 -11.77
N VAL A 117 1.00 10.77 -11.61
CA VAL A 117 1.94 10.90 -12.73
C VAL A 117 3.21 10.12 -12.45
N ARG A 118 3.82 9.62 -13.53
CA ARG A 118 5.18 9.09 -13.49
C ARG A 118 6.17 10.21 -13.77
N VAL A 119 7.25 10.26 -13.03
CA VAL A 119 8.37 11.17 -13.30
C VAL A 119 9.63 10.35 -13.47
N ALA A 120 10.26 10.50 -14.61
CA ALA A 120 11.58 9.97 -14.89
C ALA A 120 12.61 11.09 -14.95
N ARG A 121 13.89 10.76 -14.65
CA ARG A 121 14.99 11.64 -14.98
C ARG A 121 15.94 10.95 -15.95
N THR A 122 16.11 11.57 -17.12
CA THR A 122 17.00 11.09 -18.18
C THR A 122 17.93 12.22 -18.59
N ASP A 123 19.23 11.98 -18.64
CA ASP A 123 20.26 12.98 -18.94
C ASP A 123 20.12 14.26 -18.07
N GLY A 124 19.79 14.09 -16.79
CA GLY A 124 19.62 15.18 -15.83
C GLY A 124 18.32 15.99 -15.98
N LYS A 125 17.42 15.62 -16.89
CA LYS A 125 16.13 16.30 -17.12
C LYS A 125 14.97 15.49 -16.57
N TYR A 126 14.07 16.14 -15.83
CA TYR A 126 12.84 15.54 -15.36
C TYR A 126 11.79 15.55 -16.47
N ILE A 127 11.19 14.39 -16.72
CA ILE A 127 10.15 14.16 -17.73
C ILE A 127 8.93 13.63 -16.99
N VAL A 128 7.78 14.27 -17.21
CA VAL A 128 6.49 13.83 -16.67
C VAL A 128 5.83 12.91 -17.70
N ASN A 129 5.37 11.75 -17.23
CA ASN A 129 4.80 10.68 -18.05
C ASN A 129 5.71 10.33 -19.24
N PRO A 130 6.92 9.82 -18.95
CA PRO A 130 7.90 9.46 -19.97
C PRO A 130 7.36 8.34 -20.87
N THR A 131 7.85 8.30 -22.09
CA THR A 131 7.68 7.15 -22.97
C THR A 131 8.51 5.96 -22.47
N SER A 132 8.17 4.74 -22.93
CA SER A 132 8.93 3.53 -22.59
C SER A 132 10.42 3.66 -22.92
N ALA A 133 10.75 4.29 -24.07
CA ALA A 133 12.14 4.49 -24.50
C ALA A 133 12.92 5.51 -23.64
N GLU A 134 12.25 6.52 -23.11
CA GLU A 134 12.84 7.48 -22.16
C GLU A 134 13.07 6.84 -20.79
N LEU A 135 12.16 5.97 -20.39
CA LEU A 135 12.24 5.28 -19.11
C LEU A 135 13.41 4.30 -19.03
N GLU A 136 13.74 3.61 -20.13
CA GLU A 136 14.88 2.68 -20.18
C GLU A 136 16.23 3.32 -19.79
N LYS A 137 16.37 4.64 -19.98
CA LYS A 137 17.60 5.40 -19.70
C LYS A 137 17.53 6.19 -18.39
N ALA A 138 16.42 6.09 -17.67
CA ALA A 138 16.18 6.89 -16.50
C ALA A 138 17.01 6.42 -15.30
N ASP A 139 17.56 7.37 -14.55
CA ASP A 139 18.18 7.14 -13.24
C ASP A 139 17.22 7.40 -12.07
N ILE A 140 16.09 8.06 -12.32
CA ILE A 140 14.94 8.19 -11.43
C ILE A 140 13.70 7.72 -12.20
N ASP A 141 12.92 6.84 -11.60
CA ASP A 141 11.59 6.42 -12.04
C ASP A 141 10.68 6.35 -10.82
N ILE A 142 9.80 7.35 -10.67
CA ILE A 142 8.86 7.42 -9.54
C ILE A 142 7.43 7.67 -10.01
N MET A 143 6.49 7.00 -9.35
CA MET A 143 5.06 7.30 -9.40
C MET A 143 4.72 8.19 -8.22
N VAL A 144 4.05 9.29 -8.49
CA VAL A 144 3.58 10.23 -7.46
C VAL A 144 2.08 10.44 -7.64
N ALA A 145 1.33 10.28 -6.56
CA ALA A 145 -0.08 10.67 -6.50
C ALA A 145 -0.27 11.76 -5.46
N ALA A 146 -1.08 12.76 -5.81
CA ALA A 146 -1.32 13.92 -4.96
C ALA A 146 -2.72 14.53 -5.19
N THR A 147 -3.20 15.26 -4.19
CA THR A 147 -4.26 16.26 -4.35
C THR A 147 -3.66 17.58 -4.84
N ILE A 148 -4.44 18.64 -4.91
CA ILE A 148 -3.94 19.99 -5.19
C ILE A 148 -2.92 20.41 -4.11
N ASP A 149 -3.14 20.03 -2.85
CA ASP A 149 -2.39 20.55 -1.71
C ASP A 149 -1.40 19.54 -1.10
N ASN A 150 -1.68 18.22 -1.20
CA ASN A 150 -0.98 17.20 -0.45
C ASN A 150 -0.48 16.06 -1.32
N ILE A 151 0.77 15.62 -1.07
CA ILE A 151 1.30 14.38 -1.63
C ILE A 151 0.68 13.19 -0.88
N MET A 152 0.06 12.27 -1.60
CA MET A 152 -0.65 11.13 -1.06
C MET A 152 0.13 9.83 -1.14
N MET A 153 0.89 9.63 -2.22
CA MET A 153 1.63 8.40 -2.47
C MET A 153 2.88 8.69 -3.30
N VAL A 154 3.98 8.08 -2.93
CA VAL A 154 5.22 8.05 -3.72
C VAL A 154 5.72 6.61 -3.72
N GLU A 155 6.05 6.10 -4.89
CA GLU A 155 6.67 4.79 -5.06
C GLU A 155 7.55 4.80 -6.31
N GLY A 156 8.70 4.14 -6.28
CA GLY A 156 9.56 4.10 -7.46
C GLY A 156 10.90 3.46 -7.18
N GLU A 157 11.81 3.63 -8.11
CA GLU A 157 13.17 3.12 -8.05
C GLU A 157 14.15 4.14 -8.63
N MET A 158 15.38 4.12 -8.14
CA MET A 158 16.42 5.09 -8.49
C MET A 158 17.79 4.45 -8.50
N ASN A 159 18.72 5.05 -9.26
CA ASN A 159 20.13 4.66 -9.31
C ASN A 159 20.95 5.51 -8.34
N GLU A 160 20.84 5.27 -7.02
CA GLU A 160 21.67 5.89 -5.97
C GLU A 160 21.70 7.43 -6.04
N VAL A 161 20.57 8.06 -6.35
CA VAL A 161 20.44 9.51 -6.45
C VAL A 161 20.38 10.17 -5.07
N GLN A 162 20.69 11.47 -5.00
CA GLN A 162 20.61 12.24 -3.77
C GLN A 162 19.15 12.51 -3.36
N GLU A 163 18.88 12.58 -2.07
CA GLU A 163 17.54 12.89 -1.52
C GLU A 163 16.97 14.21 -2.06
N SER A 164 17.83 15.23 -2.25
CA SER A 164 17.42 16.51 -2.82
C SER A 164 16.92 16.39 -4.26
N GLU A 165 17.50 15.50 -5.05
CA GLU A 165 17.10 15.24 -6.44
C GLU A 165 15.76 14.51 -6.49
N MET A 166 15.53 13.55 -5.57
CA MET A 166 14.22 12.90 -5.42
C MET A 166 13.13 13.89 -5.00
N LEU A 167 13.43 14.81 -4.07
CA LEU A 167 12.48 15.86 -3.67
C LEU A 167 12.12 16.78 -4.84
N GLU A 168 13.07 17.09 -5.71
CA GLU A 168 12.80 17.88 -6.91
C GLU A 168 11.89 17.13 -7.89
N ALA A 169 12.10 15.82 -8.11
CA ALA A 169 11.22 14.98 -8.91
C ALA A 169 9.78 15.00 -8.38
N ILE A 170 9.59 14.91 -7.06
CA ILE A 170 8.27 14.99 -6.42
C ILE A 170 7.61 16.35 -6.65
N LYS A 171 8.35 17.45 -6.56
CA LYS A 171 7.81 18.79 -6.84
C LYS A 171 7.37 18.93 -8.29
N VAL A 172 8.17 18.45 -9.25
CA VAL A 172 7.82 18.43 -10.68
C VAL A 172 6.53 17.64 -10.89
N ALA A 173 6.41 16.48 -10.27
CA ALA A 173 5.19 15.68 -10.31
C ALA A 173 3.98 16.45 -9.77
N HIS A 174 4.12 17.10 -8.60
CA HIS A 174 3.02 17.81 -7.96
C HIS A 174 2.49 18.98 -8.79
N GLU A 175 3.37 19.74 -9.45
CA GLU A 175 2.93 20.83 -10.35
C GLU A 175 2.12 20.29 -11.54
N ALA A 176 2.49 19.16 -12.13
CA ALA A 176 1.70 18.51 -13.18
C ALA A 176 0.35 17.99 -12.67
N ILE A 177 0.34 17.38 -11.47
CA ILE A 177 -0.86 16.86 -10.82
C ILE A 177 -1.88 17.98 -10.54
N LYS A 178 -1.43 19.15 -10.08
CA LYS A 178 -2.32 20.30 -9.83
C LYS A 178 -3.12 20.71 -11.07
N VAL A 179 -2.50 20.65 -12.25
CA VAL A 179 -3.18 20.95 -13.52
C VAL A 179 -4.27 19.92 -13.78
N GLN A 180 -3.95 18.64 -13.61
CA GLN A 180 -4.89 17.54 -13.84
C GLN A 180 -6.04 17.54 -12.81
N CYS A 181 -5.78 17.90 -11.55
CA CYS A 181 -6.81 18.04 -10.53
C CYS A 181 -7.77 19.21 -10.85
N LYS A 182 -7.26 20.35 -11.32
CA LYS A 182 -8.10 21.48 -11.74
C LYS A 182 -9.03 21.09 -12.90
N ALA A 183 -8.51 20.39 -13.91
CA ALA A 183 -9.32 19.90 -15.02
C ALA A 183 -10.44 18.93 -14.58
N GLN A 184 -10.20 18.12 -13.55
CA GLN A 184 -11.24 17.25 -12.96
C GLN A 184 -12.32 18.03 -12.22
N LEU A 185 -11.97 19.12 -11.53
CA LEU A 185 -12.95 20.02 -10.89
C LEU A 185 -13.84 20.69 -11.93
N GLU A 186 -13.25 21.21 -13.01
CA GLU A 186 -13.99 21.78 -14.16
C GLU A 186 -14.93 20.75 -14.79
N LEU A 187 -14.46 19.51 -14.95
CA LEU A 187 -15.29 18.40 -15.45
C LEU A 187 -16.47 18.10 -14.50
N SER A 188 -16.22 18.03 -13.20
CA SER A 188 -17.25 17.78 -12.19
C SER A 188 -18.31 18.88 -12.19
N GLU A 189 -17.90 20.14 -12.32
CA GLU A 189 -18.80 21.30 -12.43
C GLU A 189 -19.64 21.22 -13.72
N ALA A 190 -19.01 20.97 -14.86
CA ALA A 190 -19.68 20.83 -16.15
C ALA A 190 -20.72 19.69 -16.17
N CYS A 191 -20.47 18.62 -15.42
CA CYS A 191 -21.39 17.50 -15.23
C CYS A 191 -22.45 17.72 -14.14
N GLY A 192 -22.38 18.81 -13.38
CA GLY A 192 -23.30 19.10 -12.27
C GLY A 192 -23.15 18.13 -11.08
N LYS A 193 -21.94 17.62 -10.82
CA LYS A 193 -21.64 16.57 -9.83
C LYS A 193 -20.79 17.05 -8.65
N LEU A 194 -20.83 18.35 -8.36
CA LEU A 194 -20.14 18.92 -7.19
C LEU A 194 -20.76 18.46 -5.85
N VAL A 195 -22.08 18.25 -5.83
CA VAL A 195 -22.79 17.78 -4.64
C VAL A 195 -22.74 16.27 -4.57
N LYS A 196 -22.20 15.74 -3.48
CA LYS A 196 -22.13 14.32 -3.17
C LYS A 196 -23.36 13.85 -2.39
N ARG A 197 -23.66 12.55 -2.42
CA ARG A 197 -24.80 11.96 -1.68
C ARG A 197 -24.65 12.15 -0.19
N GLU A 198 -25.76 12.36 0.49
CA GLU A 198 -25.85 12.28 1.94
C GLU A 198 -25.86 10.82 2.39
N TYR A 199 -25.27 10.54 3.54
CA TYR A 199 -25.23 9.22 4.14
C TYR A 199 -25.15 9.31 5.67
N CYS A 200 -25.55 8.23 6.34
CA CYS A 200 -25.44 8.08 7.79
C CYS A 200 -25.06 6.62 8.07
N HIS A 201 -23.77 6.34 8.20
CA HIS A 201 -23.25 4.98 8.45
C HIS A 201 -22.79 4.78 9.89
N GLU A 202 -22.84 5.84 10.70
CA GLU A 202 -22.45 5.79 12.11
C GLU A 202 -23.48 6.51 12.97
N VAL A 203 -23.85 5.87 14.05
CA VAL A 203 -24.53 6.54 15.17
C VAL A 203 -23.46 7.14 16.09
N ASN A 204 -23.69 8.35 16.56
CA ASN A 204 -22.78 9.07 17.44
C ASN A 204 -23.50 9.58 18.68
N ASP A 205 -22.79 9.50 19.81
CA ASP A 205 -23.18 10.04 21.12
C ASP A 205 -21.99 10.84 21.67
N ASP A 206 -22.09 12.15 21.64
CA ASP A 206 -21.02 13.05 22.06
C ASP A 206 -20.81 13.06 23.59
N GLU A 207 -21.84 12.76 24.38
CA GLU A 207 -21.71 12.63 25.83
C GLU A 207 -20.93 11.35 26.18
N LEU A 208 -21.26 10.23 25.53
CA LEU A 208 -20.54 8.96 25.67
C LEU A 208 -19.09 9.11 25.18
N ARG A 209 -18.86 9.79 24.06
CA ARG A 209 -17.50 10.04 23.53
C ARG A 209 -16.64 10.77 24.55
N LYS A 210 -17.20 11.82 25.14
CA LYS A 210 -16.52 12.59 26.17
C LYS A 210 -16.24 11.77 27.42
N ASP A 211 -17.21 10.97 27.88
CA ASP A 211 -17.05 10.13 29.07
C ASP A 211 -15.96 9.06 28.85
N VAL A 212 -15.92 8.42 27.67
CA VAL A 212 -14.85 7.48 27.29
C VAL A 212 -13.48 8.17 27.33
N HIS A 213 -13.38 9.35 26.72
CA HIS A 213 -12.14 10.11 26.70
C HIS A 213 -11.69 10.48 28.13
N ASP A 214 -12.55 11.09 28.93
CA ASP A 214 -12.22 11.58 30.25
C ASP A 214 -11.80 10.45 31.22
N LYS A 215 -12.37 9.25 31.08
CA LYS A 215 -12.06 8.09 31.94
C LYS A 215 -10.91 7.23 31.46
N CYS A 216 -10.63 7.18 30.15
CA CYS A 216 -9.66 6.26 29.55
C CYS A 216 -8.33 6.93 29.16
N TYR A 217 -8.32 8.22 28.78
CA TYR A 217 -7.15 8.88 28.20
C TYR A 217 -5.91 8.83 29.10
N ALA A 218 -6.03 9.16 30.38
CA ALA A 218 -4.89 9.17 31.29
C ALA A 218 -4.28 7.77 31.46
N LYS A 219 -5.11 6.71 31.50
CA LYS A 219 -4.66 5.32 31.57
C LYS A 219 -3.99 4.90 30.28
N ALA A 220 -4.58 5.23 29.11
CA ALA A 220 -4.02 4.94 27.81
C ALA A 220 -2.66 5.65 27.60
N TYR A 221 -2.54 6.91 28.03
CA TYR A 221 -1.26 7.64 27.99
C TYR A 221 -0.19 6.99 28.87
N ALA A 222 -0.55 6.52 30.07
CA ALA A 222 0.38 5.79 30.95
C ALA A 222 0.87 4.48 30.31
N VAL A 223 0.00 3.74 29.63
CA VAL A 223 0.39 2.55 28.85
C VAL A 223 1.30 2.93 27.68
N ALA A 224 0.96 3.97 26.93
CA ALA A 224 1.75 4.43 25.80
C ALA A 224 3.17 4.88 26.18
N THR A 225 3.38 5.37 27.40
CA THR A 225 4.69 5.83 27.92
C THR A 225 5.44 4.75 28.73
N SER A 226 4.85 3.58 28.93
CA SER A 226 5.44 2.50 29.75
C SER A 226 6.71 1.87 29.16
N GLY A 227 6.90 1.97 27.83
CA GLY A 227 8.02 1.32 27.13
C GLY A 227 7.89 -0.21 27.03
N SER A 228 6.69 -0.77 27.24
CA SER A 228 6.42 -2.20 27.22
C SER A 228 6.49 -2.80 25.81
N GLY A 229 6.70 -4.12 25.71
CA GLY A 229 6.65 -4.87 24.46
C GLY A 229 5.26 -4.86 23.81
N LYS A 230 5.18 -5.29 22.55
CA LYS A 230 3.93 -5.21 21.76
C LYS A 230 2.77 -5.94 22.41
N HIS A 231 2.96 -7.19 22.83
CA HIS A 231 1.89 -8.02 23.41
C HIS A 231 1.40 -7.48 24.76
N GLU A 232 2.33 -7.19 25.66
CA GLU A 232 2.02 -6.61 26.98
C GLU A 232 1.26 -5.28 26.85
N ARG A 233 1.66 -4.44 25.91
CA ARG A 233 0.99 -3.16 25.63
C ARG A 233 -0.41 -3.35 25.07
N SER A 234 -0.60 -4.31 24.15
CA SER A 234 -1.92 -4.63 23.59
C SER A 234 -2.88 -5.10 24.68
N GLU A 235 -2.45 -6.03 25.52
CA GLU A 235 -3.24 -6.53 26.67
C GLU A 235 -3.57 -5.40 27.67
N ALA A 236 -2.63 -4.48 27.89
CA ALA A 236 -2.85 -3.35 28.78
C ALA A 236 -3.90 -2.35 28.22
N PHE A 237 -3.91 -2.11 26.90
CA PHE A 237 -4.94 -1.31 26.25
C PHE A 237 -6.31 -2.00 26.27
N GLU A 238 -6.37 -3.29 25.97
CA GLU A 238 -7.61 -4.08 26.02
C GLU A 238 -8.23 -4.05 27.43
N LYS A 239 -7.41 -4.17 28.45
CA LYS A 239 -7.87 -4.10 29.86
C LYS A 239 -8.55 -2.78 30.20
N ILE A 240 -8.08 -1.65 29.65
CA ILE A 240 -8.68 -0.33 29.92
C ILE A 240 -10.12 -0.27 29.39
N VAL A 241 -10.35 -0.73 28.17
CA VAL A 241 -11.70 -0.72 27.57
C VAL A 241 -12.63 -1.71 28.26
N GLU A 242 -12.11 -2.87 28.69
CA GLU A 242 -12.90 -3.84 29.46
C GLU A 242 -13.27 -3.30 30.85
N GLU A 243 -12.36 -2.64 31.55
CA GLU A 243 -12.66 -1.94 32.82
C GLU A 243 -13.69 -0.82 32.62
N TYR A 244 -13.66 -0.12 31.48
CA TYR A 244 -14.65 0.89 31.15
C TYR A 244 -16.03 0.27 30.89
N LYS A 245 -16.12 -0.81 30.10
CA LYS A 245 -17.36 -1.54 29.84
C LYS A 245 -17.99 -2.12 31.12
N ALA A 246 -17.16 -2.62 32.04
CA ALA A 246 -17.63 -3.18 33.30
C ALA A 246 -18.39 -2.19 34.23
N GLN A 247 -18.41 -0.89 33.93
CA GLN A 247 -19.18 0.12 34.66
C GLN A 247 -20.67 0.10 34.30
N PHE A 248 -21.06 -0.58 33.22
CA PHE A 248 -22.42 -0.66 32.71
C PHE A 248 -23.02 -2.03 33.03
N SER A 249 -24.34 -2.09 33.21
CA SER A 249 -25.07 -3.34 33.26
C SER A 249 -25.18 -3.99 31.86
N GLU A 250 -25.43 -5.31 31.80
CA GLU A 250 -25.65 -6.01 30.53
C GLU A 250 -26.80 -5.42 29.70
N GLU A 251 -27.83 -4.89 30.37
CA GLU A 251 -28.97 -4.25 29.69
C GLU A 251 -28.63 -2.89 29.06
N GLU A 252 -27.63 -2.19 29.59
CA GLU A 252 -27.14 -0.90 29.07
C GLU A 252 -26.15 -1.06 27.92
N LEU A 253 -25.49 -2.22 27.81
CA LEU A 253 -24.51 -2.52 26.78
C LEU A 253 -25.19 -3.12 25.54
N THR A 254 -25.96 -2.31 24.84
CA THR A 254 -26.48 -2.69 23.50
C THR A 254 -25.34 -2.82 22.49
N ASP A 255 -25.56 -3.60 21.41
CA ASP A 255 -24.57 -3.78 20.34
C ASP A 255 -24.10 -2.41 19.79
N GLU A 256 -25.04 -1.48 19.57
CA GLU A 256 -24.76 -0.12 19.12
C GLU A 256 -23.86 0.65 20.09
N LYS A 257 -24.11 0.55 21.40
CA LYS A 257 -23.28 1.20 22.41
C LYS A 257 -21.89 0.58 22.50
N LEU A 258 -21.78 -0.73 22.34
CA LEU A 258 -20.50 -1.43 22.29
C LEU A 258 -19.65 -1.00 21.09
N GLU A 259 -20.27 -0.84 19.91
CA GLU A 259 -19.61 -0.32 18.70
C GLU A 259 -19.12 1.13 18.94
N MET A 260 -19.95 2.00 19.50
CA MET A 260 -19.56 3.39 19.84
C MET A 260 -18.41 3.43 20.83
N ILE A 261 -18.47 2.63 21.92
CA ILE A 261 -17.38 2.55 22.92
C ILE A 261 -16.08 2.09 22.27
N GLY A 262 -16.14 1.06 21.41
CA GLY A 262 -14.97 0.55 20.70
C GLY A 262 -14.33 1.62 19.82
N ARG A 263 -15.11 2.33 19.02
CA ARG A 263 -14.65 3.40 18.13
C ARG A 263 -14.08 4.59 18.91
N TYR A 264 -14.77 5.08 19.93
CA TYR A 264 -14.32 6.22 20.75
C TYR A 264 -13.06 5.87 21.53
N TYR A 265 -12.96 4.64 22.04
CA TYR A 265 -11.75 4.18 22.73
C TYR A 265 -10.56 4.06 21.77
N HIS A 266 -10.78 3.59 20.55
CA HIS A 266 -9.73 3.56 19.51
C HIS A 266 -9.18 4.96 19.21
N ASP A 267 -10.04 5.97 19.16
CA ASP A 267 -9.62 7.36 18.98
C ASP A 267 -8.77 7.84 20.17
N VAL A 268 -9.18 7.50 21.41
CA VAL A 268 -8.43 7.80 22.64
C VAL A 268 -7.05 7.12 22.65
N GLU A 269 -6.99 5.84 22.30
CA GLU A 269 -5.74 5.08 22.20
C GLU A 269 -4.80 5.71 21.17
N LYS A 270 -5.31 6.03 19.96
CA LYS A 270 -4.56 6.66 18.89
C LYS A 270 -4.01 8.03 19.31
N GLU A 271 -4.84 8.85 19.97
CA GLU A 271 -4.43 10.15 20.49
C GLU A 271 -3.36 10.02 21.57
N ALA A 272 -3.55 9.13 22.56
CA ALA A 272 -2.61 8.88 23.64
C ALA A 272 -1.25 8.42 23.12
N MET A 273 -1.22 7.46 22.20
CA MET A 273 0.01 6.98 21.57
C MET A 273 0.72 8.09 20.79
N ARG A 274 -0.02 8.89 20.03
CA ARG A 274 0.55 10.00 19.25
C ARG A 274 1.12 11.07 20.18
N ARG A 275 0.38 11.47 21.22
CA ARG A 275 0.83 12.47 22.21
C ARG A 275 2.04 11.97 22.98
N ALA A 276 2.06 10.72 23.41
CA ALA A 276 3.21 10.14 24.09
C ALA A 276 4.52 10.30 23.29
N ILE A 277 4.48 10.02 21.99
CA ILE A 277 5.64 10.17 21.10
C ILE A 277 6.05 11.65 20.95
N LEU A 278 5.08 12.55 20.77
CA LEU A 278 5.34 13.98 20.55
C LEU A 278 5.84 14.67 21.81
N ASP A 279 5.27 14.36 22.96
CA ASP A 279 5.55 15.01 24.24
C ASP A 279 6.83 14.47 24.92
N GLU A 280 7.04 13.15 24.83
CA GLU A 280 8.18 12.47 25.48
C GLU A 280 9.40 12.32 24.55
N GLY A 281 9.22 12.46 23.24
CA GLY A 281 10.29 12.20 22.26
C GLY A 281 10.74 10.74 22.22
N LYS A 282 9.91 9.82 22.71
CA LYS A 282 10.17 8.38 22.77
C LYS A 282 9.11 7.60 22.03
N ARG A 283 9.51 6.48 21.45
CA ARG A 283 8.58 5.52 20.84
C ARG A 283 7.91 4.68 21.91
N LEU A 284 6.82 4.00 21.56
CA LEU A 284 6.01 3.19 22.49
C LEU A 284 6.78 2.04 23.17
N ASP A 285 7.87 1.59 22.57
CA ASP A 285 8.79 0.59 23.11
C ASP A 285 9.98 1.21 23.89
N GLY A 286 9.89 2.49 24.22
CA GLY A 286 10.87 3.22 25.04
C GLY A 286 12.09 3.75 24.27
N ARG A 287 12.28 3.40 22.99
CA ARG A 287 13.39 3.89 22.17
C ARG A 287 13.21 5.38 21.83
N LYS A 288 14.34 6.07 21.64
CA LYS A 288 14.35 7.40 21.01
C LYS A 288 13.96 7.30 19.55
N THR A 289 13.55 8.40 18.96
CA THR A 289 13.11 8.46 17.56
C THR A 289 14.20 8.09 16.55
N THR A 290 15.48 8.23 16.92
CA THR A 290 16.67 7.90 16.11
C THR A 290 17.24 6.50 16.39
N GLU A 291 16.72 5.77 17.37
CA GLU A 291 17.23 4.44 17.72
C GLU A 291 16.58 3.36 16.86
N ILE A 292 17.42 2.43 16.37
CA ILE A 292 16.99 1.24 15.66
C ILE A 292 16.83 0.10 16.67
N ARG A 293 15.82 -0.76 16.49
CA ARG A 293 15.67 -1.99 17.27
C ARG A 293 16.92 -2.88 17.14
N PRO A 294 17.28 -3.69 18.15
CA PRO A 294 18.41 -4.60 18.07
C PRO A 294 18.35 -5.47 16.81
N ILE A 295 19.49 -5.56 16.11
CA ILE A 295 19.63 -6.39 14.91
C ILE A 295 20.43 -7.63 15.27
N TRP A 296 19.94 -8.79 14.82
CA TRP A 296 20.65 -10.07 14.88
C TRP A 296 20.60 -10.71 13.49
N ILE A 297 21.69 -11.34 13.09
CA ILE A 297 21.88 -11.89 11.74
C ILE A 297 22.58 -13.25 11.86
N GLU A 298 22.14 -14.21 11.03
CA GLU A 298 22.83 -15.46 10.78
C GLU A 298 22.82 -15.77 9.30
N THR A 299 23.98 -16.07 8.73
CA THR A 299 24.15 -16.49 7.34
C THR A 299 24.45 -17.97 7.26
N ASP A 300 24.23 -18.61 6.11
CA ASP A 300 24.42 -20.04 5.87
C ASP A 300 23.68 -20.94 6.87
N CYS A 301 22.51 -20.47 7.33
CA CYS A 301 21.70 -21.14 8.34
C CYS A 301 21.00 -22.42 7.85
N LEU A 302 20.88 -22.61 6.55
CA LEU A 302 20.24 -23.77 5.93
C LEU A 302 21.19 -24.49 4.96
N PRO A 303 21.32 -25.82 5.06
CA PRO A 303 22.31 -26.59 4.29
C PRO A 303 21.91 -26.89 2.83
N GLY A 304 20.66 -26.66 2.44
CA GLY A 304 20.13 -27.05 1.14
C GLY A 304 20.16 -25.95 0.06
N PRO A 305 19.81 -24.69 0.37
CA PRO A 305 19.87 -23.58 -0.57
C PRO A 305 21.32 -23.23 -0.95
N HIS A 306 21.49 -22.47 -2.06
CA HIS A 306 22.80 -21.97 -2.46
C HIS A 306 23.27 -20.79 -1.59
N GLY A 307 22.35 -20.12 -0.95
CA GLY A 307 22.58 -19.12 0.10
C GLY A 307 21.38 -19.04 1.03
N SER A 308 21.59 -18.66 2.27
CA SER A 308 20.52 -18.45 3.25
C SER A 308 20.93 -17.46 4.32
N ALA A 309 19.98 -16.64 4.77
CA ALA A 309 20.20 -15.74 5.89
C ALA A 309 18.92 -15.51 6.70
N ILE A 310 19.08 -15.40 8.01
CA ILE A 310 18.07 -14.90 8.93
C ILE A 310 18.46 -13.46 9.31
N PHE A 311 17.53 -12.56 9.17
CA PHE A 311 17.64 -11.19 9.64
C PHE A 311 16.53 -10.91 10.66
N THR A 312 16.93 -10.46 11.83
CA THR A 312 16.01 -10.08 12.91
C THR A 312 16.25 -8.64 13.31
N ARG A 313 15.16 -7.87 13.43
CA ARG A 313 15.15 -6.51 13.95
C ARG A 313 14.08 -6.40 15.03
N GLY A 314 14.46 -6.65 16.28
CA GLY A 314 13.53 -6.80 17.41
C GLY A 314 12.52 -7.93 17.14
N GLU A 315 11.25 -7.59 17.08
CA GLU A 315 10.12 -8.50 16.83
C GLU A 315 9.75 -8.60 15.34
N THR A 316 10.71 -8.42 14.42
CA THR A 316 10.52 -8.64 12.98
C THR A 316 11.64 -9.52 12.47
N GLN A 317 11.29 -10.68 11.93
CA GLN A 317 12.25 -11.68 11.48
C GLN A 317 11.92 -12.16 10.06
N SER A 318 12.93 -12.22 9.20
CA SER A 318 12.86 -12.76 7.84
C SER A 318 13.92 -13.82 7.63
N LEU A 319 13.52 -14.97 7.12
CA LEU A 319 14.40 -15.99 6.60
C LEU A 319 14.40 -15.87 5.06
N SER A 320 15.55 -15.55 4.48
CA SER A 320 15.71 -15.50 3.03
C SER A 320 16.60 -16.63 2.54
N THR A 321 16.22 -17.20 1.41
CA THR A 321 17.01 -18.25 0.72
C THR A 321 17.26 -17.83 -0.73
N VAL A 322 18.44 -18.19 -1.24
CA VAL A 322 18.85 -17.96 -2.62
C VAL A 322 19.02 -19.27 -3.36
N THR A 323 18.46 -19.35 -4.54
CA THR A 323 18.67 -20.43 -5.49
C THR A 323 19.24 -19.85 -6.79
N LEU A 324 20.34 -20.44 -7.26
CA LEU A 324 20.96 -20.08 -8.54
C LEU A 324 20.52 -21.09 -9.61
N GLY A 325 20.05 -20.57 -10.72
CA GLY A 325 19.54 -21.36 -11.84
C GLY A 325 20.31 -21.10 -13.14
N THR A 326 19.92 -21.82 -14.18
CA THR A 326 20.45 -21.71 -15.54
C THR A 326 19.52 -20.83 -16.39
N LYS A 327 19.87 -20.62 -17.64
CA LYS A 327 19.03 -19.87 -18.60
C LYS A 327 17.61 -20.46 -18.76
N SER A 328 17.46 -21.79 -18.59
CA SER A 328 16.14 -22.45 -18.66
C SER A 328 15.19 -22.07 -17.50
N ASP A 329 15.74 -21.49 -16.44
CA ASP A 329 14.99 -21.09 -15.24
C ASP A 329 14.55 -19.60 -15.27
N GLU A 330 14.85 -18.89 -16.37
CA GLU A 330 14.38 -17.52 -16.58
C GLU A 330 12.85 -17.46 -16.56
N LYS A 331 12.29 -16.48 -15.84
CA LYS A 331 10.84 -16.24 -15.84
C LYS A 331 10.44 -15.57 -17.15
N MET A 332 9.59 -16.23 -17.93
CA MET A 332 8.97 -15.60 -19.09
C MET A 332 7.93 -14.58 -18.63
N ILE A 333 8.06 -13.36 -19.14
CA ILE A 333 7.07 -12.29 -18.98
C ILE A 333 6.26 -12.25 -20.27
N ASP A 334 4.95 -12.42 -20.17
CA ASP A 334 3.99 -12.35 -21.28
C ASP A 334 2.79 -11.49 -20.84
N ASP A 335 3.06 -10.23 -20.53
CA ASP A 335 2.04 -9.23 -20.22
C ASP A 335 1.62 -8.49 -21.50
N VAL A 336 0.58 -7.68 -21.43
CA VAL A 336 0.02 -6.99 -22.61
C VAL A 336 1.05 -6.09 -23.30
N LEU A 337 1.79 -5.31 -22.52
CA LEU A 337 2.79 -4.36 -23.02
C LEU A 337 4.23 -4.86 -22.85
N ASN A 338 4.47 -5.76 -21.90
CA ASN A 338 5.81 -6.23 -21.58
C ASN A 338 6.02 -7.68 -22.03
N HIS A 339 7.10 -7.90 -22.77
CA HIS A 339 7.55 -9.22 -23.21
C HIS A 339 9.01 -9.39 -22.93
N GLY A 340 9.40 -10.57 -22.47
CA GLY A 340 10.79 -10.90 -22.30
C GLY A 340 11.02 -11.97 -21.25
N TYR A 341 12.22 -11.94 -20.71
CA TYR A 341 12.66 -12.88 -19.68
C TYR A 341 13.29 -12.11 -18.52
N GLU A 342 13.00 -12.55 -17.32
CA GLU A 342 13.55 -12.00 -16.10
C GLU A 342 14.47 -13.01 -15.43
N ARG A 343 15.69 -12.55 -15.05
CA ARG A 343 16.75 -13.38 -14.47
C ARG A 343 16.89 -13.21 -12.96
N PHE A 344 16.31 -12.17 -12.40
CA PHE A 344 16.24 -11.94 -10.95
C PHE A 344 14.80 -12.07 -10.48
N LEU A 345 14.53 -13.00 -9.59
CA LEU A 345 13.21 -13.31 -9.07
C LEU A 345 13.23 -13.14 -7.55
N LEU A 346 12.23 -12.46 -7.01
CA LEU A 346 12.04 -12.36 -5.57
C LEU A 346 10.60 -12.68 -5.21
N HIS A 347 10.41 -13.61 -4.28
CA HIS A 347 9.12 -13.99 -3.74
C HIS A 347 9.09 -13.68 -2.23
N TYR A 348 8.10 -12.93 -1.83
CA TYR A 348 7.84 -12.55 -0.44
C TYR A 348 6.63 -13.33 0.06
N ASN A 349 6.78 -14.04 1.15
CA ASN A 349 5.73 -14.79 1.80
C ASN A 349 5.44 -14.21 3.19
N PHE A 350 4.16 -13.99 3.46
CA PHE A 350 3.68 -13.46 4.74
C PHE A 350 2.64 -14.40 5.35
N PRO A 351 3.09 -15.53 5.92
CA PRO A 351 2.18 -16.52 6.49
C PRO A 351 1.46 -15.97 7.74
N PRO A 352 0.23 -16.41 8.01
CA PRO A 352 -0.58 -15.93 9.13
C PRO A 352 0.10 -16.06 10.49
N PHE A 353 0.91 -17.08 10.70
CA PHE A 353 1.64 -17.28 11.96
C PHE A 353 2.63 -16.15 12.28
N SER A 354 3.11 -15.41 11.26
CA SER A 354 4.03 -14.28 11.46
C SER A 354 3.43 -13.13 12.28
N THR A 355 2.11 -13.09 12.38
CA THR A 355 1.34 -12.15 13.22
C THR A 355 0.57 -12.84 14.34
N GLY A 356 0.77 -14.15 14.54
CA GLY A 356 0.08 -14.95 15.56
C GLY A 356 -1.35 -15.35 15.17
N GLU A 357 -1.75 -15.19 13.89
CA GLU A 357 -3.08 -15.56 13.44
C GLU A 357 -3.22 -17.09 13.24
N ALA A 358 -4.23 -17.70 13.87
CA ALA A 358 -4.62 -19.09 13.64
C ALA A 358 -5.48 -19.23 12.38
N LYS A 359 -4.83 -19.20 11.20
CA LYS A 359 -5.49 -19.15 9.89
C LYS A 359 -4.75 -20.02 8.88
N ALA A 360 -5.49 -20.66 7.97
CA ALA A 360 -4.89 -21.42 6.89
C ALA A 360 -4.12 -20.51 5.91
N THR A 361 -2.94 -20.95 5.48
CA THR A 361 -2.19 -20.30 4.42
C THR A 361 -2.96 -20.44 3.11
N ARG A 362 -3.28 -19.31 2.48
CA ARG A 362 -3.91 -19.24 1.16
C ARG A 362 -2.85 -18.93 0.11
N GLY A 363 -3.23 -18.90 -1.16
CA GLY A 363 -2.33 -18.46 -2.23
C GLY A 363 -1.86 -17.01 -2.05
N VAL A 364 -0.89 -16.61 -2.87
CA VAL A 364 -0.26 -15.27 -2.83
C VAL A 364 -1.30 -14.16 -2.97
N GLY A 365 -1.33 -13.25 -2.02
CA GLY A 365 -2.25 -12.12 -1.98
C GLY A 365 -1.64 -10.85 -2.59
N ARG A 366 -2.47 -9.82 -2.78
CA ARG A 366 -2.04 -8.50 -3.29
C ARG A 366 -0.96 -7.84 -2.43
N ARG A 367 -1.00 -8.08 -1.11
CA ARG A 367 0.00 -7.54 -0.17
C ARG A 367 1.37 -8.14 -0.42
N GLU A 368 1.45 -9.45 -0.58
CA GLU A 368 2.71 -10.16 -0.82
C GLU A 368 3.35 -9.73 -2.14
N ILE A 369 2.55 -9.55 -3.19
CA ILE A 369 3.04 -9.02 -4.47
C ILE A 369 3.63 -7.61 -4.31
N GLY A 370 2.93 -6.72 -3.61
CA GLY A 370 3.41 -5.36 -3.37
C GLY A 370 4.68 -5.28 -2.53
N HIS A 371 4.76 -6.05 -1.44
CA HIS A 371 5.95 -6.12 -0.58
C HIS A 371 7.12 -6.80 -1.28
N GLY A 372 6.84 -7.87 -2.05
CA GLY A 372 7.83 -8.54 -2.86
C GLY A 372 8.43 -7.63 -3.93
N ASN A 373 7.59 -6.86 -4.62
CA ASN A 373 8.05 -5.91 -5.63
C ASN A 373 8.95 -4.81 -5.06
N LEU A 374 8.67 -4.30 -3.85
CA LEU A 374 9.54 -3.34 -3.18
C LEU A 374 10.95 -3.91 -2.96
N ALA A 375 11.04 -5.14 -2.43
CA ALA A 375 12.32 -5.81 -2.22
C ALA A 375 12.99 -6.20 -3.54
N HIS A 376 12.23 -6.66 -4.53
CA HIS A 376 12.70 -7.00 -5.86
C HIS A 376 13.41 -5.81 -6.54
N ARG A 377 12.77 -4.64 -6.55
CA ARG A 377 13.36 -3.42 -7.14
C ARG A 377 14.66 -2.99 -6.43
N ALA A 378 14.69 -3.12 -5.10
CA ALA A 378 15.86 -2.77 -4.31
C ALA A 378 17.07 -3.69 -4.62
N LEU A 379 16.84 -4.99 -4.76
CA LEU A 379 17.92 -5.97 -4.91
C LEU A 379 18.30 -6.24 -6.37
N LYS A 380 17.37 -6.16 -7.32
CA LYS A 380 17.62 -6.41 -8.75
C LYS A 380 18.79 -5.58 -9.30
N ARG A 381 18.85 -4.32 -8.89
CA ARG A 381 19.90 -3.37 -9.34
C ARG A 381 21.28 -3.66 -8.76
N MET A 382 21.36 -4.50 -7.73
CA MET A 382 22.62 -4.90 -7.10
C MET A 382 23.27 -6.11 -7.79
N ILE A 383 22.54 -6.81 -8.67
CA ILE A 383 23.08 -7.94 -9.43
C ILE A 383 23.91 -7.40 -10.60
N PRO A 384 25.18 -7.81 -10.74
CA PRO A 384 26.01 -7.39 -11.87
C PRO A 384 25.41 -7.82 -13.22
N ASP A 385 25.52 -6.98 -14.26
CA ASP A 385 24.96 -7.24 -15.60
C ASP A 385 25.49 -8.53 -16.22
N ASN A 386 26.73 -8.90 -15.93
CA ASN A 386 27.39 -10.09 -16.45
C ASN A 386 27.27 -11.32 -15.53
N TYR A 387 26.39 -11.29 -14.53
CA TYR A 387 26.20 -12.43 -13.63
C TYR A 387 25.64 -13.64 -14.39
N PRO A 388 26.28 -14.80 -14.32
CA PRO A 388 25.98 -15.91 -15.24
C PRO A 388 24.70 -16.69 -14.89
N TYR A 389 24.22 -16.59 -13.67
CA TYR A 389 23.07 -17.36 -13.16
C TYR A 389 21.78 -16.57 -13.15
N VAL A 390 20.66 -17.29 -13.22
CA VAL A 390 19.35 -16.81 -12.78
C VAL A 390 19.32 -16.85 -11.26
N VAL A 391 18.90 -15.77 -10.63
CA VAL A 391 18.84 -15.65 -9.16
C VAL A 391 17.40 -15.66 -8.71
N ARG A 392 17.06 -16.58 -7.80
CA ARG A 392 15.76 -16.62 -7.14
C ARG A 392 15.92 -16.45 -5.65
N VAL A 393 15.38 -15.35 -5.10
CA VAL A 393 15.29 -15.10 -3.67
C VAL A 393 13.88 -15.45 -3.18
N ILE A 394 13.79 -16.23 -2.12
CA ILE A 394 12.53 -16.45 -1.38
C ILE A 394 12.70 -15.89 0.01
N SER A 395 11.79 -15.04 0.43
CA SER A 395 11.77 -14.47 1.77
C SER A 395 10.51 -14.88 2.51
N ASP A 396 10.66 -15.65 3.57
CA ASP A 396 9.61 -16.07 4.47
C ASP A 396 9.65 -15.21 5.75
N ILE A 397 8.57 -14.51 6.04
CA ILE A 397 8.47 -13.71 7.26
C ILE A 397 8.04 -14.61 8.42
N LEU A 398 8.92 -14.74 9.40
CA LEU A 398 8.70 -15.62 10.57
C LEU A 398 7.99 -14.88 11.70
N GLU A 399 8.26 -13.58 11.85
CA GLU A 399 7.63 -12.70 12.83
C GLU A 399 7.53 -11.27 12.28
N SER A 400 6.46 -10.55 12.62
CA SER A 400 6.26 -9.19 12.08
C SER A 400 5.72 -8.20 13.11
N ASN A 401 6.54 -7.19 13.39
CA ASN A 401 6.15 -5.96 14.06
C ASN A 401 6.60 -4.74 13.24
N GLY A 402 6.02 -4.60 12.04
CA GLY A 402 6.26 -3.50 11.11
C GLY A 402 7.48 -3.68 10.20
N SER A 403 7.34 -3.16 8.99
CA SER A 403 8.37 -3.11 7.94
C SER A 403 9.07 -4.45 7.62
N SER A 404 8.26 -5.50 7.44
CA SER A 404 8.74 -6.84 7.07
C SER A 404 9.34 -6.88 5.65
N SER A 405 8.88 -6.04 4.71
CA SER A 405 9.49 -5.90 3.40
C SER A 405 10.93 -5.38 3.45
N MET A 406 11.24 -4.46 4.38
CA MET A 406 12.62 -4.00 4.57
C MET A 406 13.48 -5.07 5.25
N ALA A 407 12.89 -5.89 6.14
CA ALA A 407 13.58 -7.08 6.66
C ALA A 407 13.93 -8.07 5.53
N THR A 408 13.04 -8.20 4.52
CA THR A 408 13.30 -8.99 3.30
C THR A 408 14.47 -8.42 2.49
N VAL A 409 14.56 -7.09 2.32
CA VAL A 409 15.70 -6.47 1.65
C VAL A 409 17.00 -6.81 2.38
N CYS A 410 17.03 -6.65 3.72
CA CYS A 410 18.20 -6.96 4.51
C CYS A 410 18.59 -8.44 4.44
N ALA A 411 17.64 -9.36 4.65
CA ALA A 411 17.89 -10.79 4.62
C ALA A 411 18.30 -11.28 3.21
N GLY A 412 17.64 -10.76 2.16
CA GLY A 412 17.97 -11.11 0.78
C GLY A 412 19.31 -10.55 0.30
N THR A 413 19.79 -9.46 0.90
CA THR A 413 21.15 -8.94 0.65
C THR A 413 22.22 -9.84 1.26
N LEU A 414 21.89 -10.46 2.41
CA LEU A 414 22.83 -11.31 3.18
C LEU A 414 22.88 -12.75 2.66
N ALA A 415 21.80 -13.23 2.06
CA ALA A 415 21.67 -14.58 1.54
C ALA A 415 22.41 -14.77 0.21
#